data_13b60b59b12f4a7a76478da8e204ac7d
#
_entry.id   13b60b59b12f4a7a76478da8e204ac7d
#
_cell.length_a   1.000
_cell.length_b   1.000
_cell.length_c   1.000
_cell.angle_alpha   90.00
_cell.angle_beta   90.00
_cell.angle_gamma   90.00
#
_symmetry.space_group_name_H-M   'P 1'
#
loop_
_entity.id
_entity.type
_entity.pdbx_description
1 polymer ?
#
loop_
_entity_poly.entity_id
_entity_poly.type
_entity_poly.pdbx_seq_one_letter_code
_entity_poly.pdbx_strand_id
1 'polypeptide(L)'
;ARLLARNGYKKMTVDDLAREVGIGKGSIYLHFSSKEEIALSHIDRLVDRVKERLRSIAERDAPLEKRLHDMLIERVMIRFDNVQHYSKSLNEILGYLRPQLLERRKRYFGEEAKILAMVIAEAQASGLFAKGDALDLAQTLIVATNSLLPYSLSAIELGDREEVTDRTHKTANLLIDGLRVR
;
A
#
# COMPACT_ATOMS: atom_id res chain seq x y z
N ALA A 1 -4.61 -13.98 -7.34
CA ALA A 1 -3.17 -13.75 -7.57
C ALA A 1 -2.58 -14.73 -8.60
N ARG A 2 -2.67 -16.07 -8.41
CA ARG A 2 -2.03 -17.07 -9.30
C ARG A 2 -2.45 -16.96 -10.77
N LEU A 3 -3.74 -16.82 -11.06
CA LEU A 3 -4.22 -16.65 -12.43
C LEU A 3 -3.76 -15.35 -13.09
N LEU A 4 -3.74 -14.24 -12.33
CA LEU A 4 -3.19 -12.98 -12.80
C LEU A 4 -1.71 -13.10 -13.15
N ALA A 5 -0.92 -13.80 -12.31
CA ALA A 5 0.49 -14.03 -12.57
C ALA A 5 0.74 -14.91 -13.82
N ARG A 6 -0.12 -15.92 -14.04
CA ARG A 6 0.03 -16.89 -15.13
C ARG A 6 -0.52 -16.40 -16.47
N ASN A 7 -1.70 -15.81 -16.49
CA ASN A 7 -2.44 -15.51 -17.71
C ASN A 7 -2.47 -14.01 -18.05
N GLY A 8 -2.08 -13.13 -17.14
CA GLY A 8 -2.30 -11.69 -17.23
C GLY A 8 -3.76 -11.31 -17.00
N TYR A 9 -4.00 -10.02 -16.79
CA TYR A 9 -5.36 -9.51 -16.53
C TYR A 9 -6.27 -9.65 -17.76
N LYS A 10 -5.75 -9.33 -18.95
CA LYS A 10 -6.55 -9.32 -20.20
C LYS A 10 -7.13 -10.69 -20.53
N LYS A 11 -6.31 -11.73 -20.41
CA LYS A 11 -6.69 -13.12 -20.79
C LYS A 11 -7.43 -13.87 -19.68
N MET A 12 -7.35 -13.43 -18.43
CA MET A 12 -8.06 -14.05 -17.32
C MET A 12 -9.57 -13.84 -17.47
N THR A 13 -10.35 -14.91 -17.39
CA THR A 13 -11.83 -14.87 -17.41
C THR A 13 -12.40 -15.25 -16.06
N VAL A 14 -13.68 -14.91 -15.83
CA VAL A 14 -14.41 -15.35 -14.63
C VAL A 14 -14.60 -16.87 -14.63
N ASP A 15 -14.69 -17.49 -15.81
CA ASP A 15 -14.76 -18.95 -15.94
C ASP A 15 -13.45 -19.62 -15.49
N ASP A 16 -12.29 -19.04 -15.82
CA ASP A 16 -11.00 -19.52 -15.35
C ASP A 16 -10.89 -19.43 -13.83
N LEU A 17 -11.38 -18.34 -13.26
CA LEU A 17 -11.42 -18.15 -11.80
C LEU A 17 -12.34 -19.18 -11.13
N ALA A 18 -13.54 -19.40 -11.67
CA ALA A 18 -14.49 -20.38 -11.16
C ALA A 18 -13.88 -21.80 -11.17
N ARG A 19 -13.20 -22.15 -12.25
CA ARG A 19 -12.52 -23.43 -12.42
C ARG A 19 -11.34 -23.60 -11.47
N GLU A 20 -10.54 -22.55 -11.27
CA GLU A 20 -9.37 -22.55 -10.36
C GLU A 20 -9.76 -22.76 -8.89
N VAL A 21 -10.94 -22.23 -8.47
CA VAL A 21 -11.41 -22.35 -7.08
C VAL A 21 -12.43 -23.47 -6.89
N GLY A 22 -12.82 -24.17 -7.95
CA GLY A 22 -13.73 -25.31 -7.88
C GLY A 22 -15.20 -24.94 -7.60
N ILE A 23 -15.67 -23.74 -8.02
CA ILE A 23 -17.04 -23.29 -7.84
C ILE A 23 -17.71 -22.92 -9.15
N GLY A 24 -19.03 -22.82 -9.16
CA GLY A 24 -19.77 -22.38 -10.35
C GLY A 24 -19.56 -20.88 -10.63
N LYS A 25 -19.56 -20.48 -11.91
CA LYS A 25 -19.49 -19.07 -12.34
C LYS A 25 -20.57 -18.21 -11.69
N GLY A 26 -21.79 -18.74 -11.54
CA GLY A 26 -22.88 -18.06 -10.85
C GLY A 26 -22.55 -17.68 -9.40
N SER A 27 -21.83 -18.57 -8.69
CA SER A 27 -21.38 -18.29 -7.31
C SER A 27 -20.42 -17.11 -7.24
N ILE A 28 -19.58 -16.91 -8.25
CA ILE A 28 -18.69 -15.74 -8.30
C ILE A 28 -19.52 -14.46 -8.48
N TYR A 29 -20.50 -14.45 -9.39
CA TYR A 29 -21.33 -13.29 -9.65
C TYR A 29 -22.29 -12.91 -8.50
N LEU A 30 -22.54 -13.82 -7.53
CA LEU A 30 -23.22 -13.48 -6.28
C LEU A 30 -22.41 -12.51 -5.40
N HIS A 31 -21.07 -12.53 -5.53
CA HIS A 31 -20.17 -11.74 -4.69
C HIS A 31 -19.48 -10.58 -5.42
N PHE A 32 -19.33 -10.68 -6.74
CA PHE A 32 -18.60 -9.71 -7.56
C PHE A 32 -19.37 -9.41 -8.83
N SER A 33 -19.65 -8.14 -9.07
CA SER A 33 -20.41 -7.69 -10.24
C SER A 33 -19.63 -7.85 -11.56
N SER A 34 -18.31 -7.88 -11.49
CA SER A 34 -17.45 -7.93 -12.68
C SER A 34 -16.05 -8.49 -12.37
N LYS A 35 -15.30 -8.77 -13.42
CA LYS A 35 -13.88 -9.15 -13.33
C LYS A 35 -13.03 -8.03 -12.71
N GLU A 36 -13.35 -6.79 -13.02
CA GLU A 36 -12.74 -5.60 -12.47
C GLU A 36 -12.90 -5.57 -10.94
N GLU A 37 -14.11 -5.85 -10.44
CA GLU A 37 -14.40 -5.88 -9.01
C GLU A 37 -13.62 -6.98 -8.28
N ILE A 38 -13.44 -8.13 -8.91
CA ILE A 38 -12.59 -9.20 -8.36
C ILE A 38 -11.13 -8.73 -8.23
N ALA A 39 -10.59 -8.06 -9.25
CA ALA A 39 -9.22 -7.55 -9.22
C ALA A 39 -9.07 -6.44 -8.17
N LEU A 40 -10.04 -5.53 -8.08
CA LEU A 40 -10.05 -4.45 -7.09
C LEU A 40 -10.18 -4.99 -5.66
N SER A 41 -10.99 -6.03 -5.43
CA SER A 41 -11.09 -6.66 -4.10
C SER A 41 -9.78 -7.30 -3.64
N HIS A 42 -8.92 -7.72 -4.57
CA HIS A 42 -7.58 -8.17 -4.22
C HIS A 42 -6.69 -7.01 -3.71
N ILE A 43 -6.84 -5.84 -4.33
CA ILE A 43 -6.13 -4.63 -3.91
C ILE A 43 -6.67 -4.13 -2.57
N ASP A 44 -8.00 -4.15 -2.36
CA ASP A 44 -8.61 -3.81 -1.07
C ASP A 44 -8.01 -4.68 0.06
N ARG A 45 -7.93 -6.00 -0.13
CA ARG A 45 -7.31 -6.93 0.85
C ARG A 45 -5.82 -6.66 1.10
N LEU A 46 -5.08 -6.21 0.07
CA LEU A 46 -3.70 -5.79 0.25
C LEU A 46 -3.61 -4.55 1.15
N VAL A 47 -4.46 -3.56 0.88
CA VAL A 47 -4.53 -2.33 1.69
C VAL A 47 -4.94 -2.62 3.13
N ASP A 48 -5.91 -3.52 3.34
CA ASP A 48 -6.31 -3.94 4.69
C ASP A 48 -5.15 -4.56 5.47
N ARG A 49 -4.37 -5.45 4.84
CA ARG A 49 -3.14 -6.00 5.46
C ARG A 49 -2.11 -4.92 5.79
N VAL A 50 -1.95 -3.92 4.92
CA VAL A 50 -1.08 -2.78 5.22
C VAL A 50 -1.58 -2.05 6.47
N LYS A 51 -2.86 -1.71 6.53
CA LYS A 51 -3.45 -1.00 7.68
C LYS A 51 -3.32 -1.80 8.98
N GLU A 52 -3.58 -3.09 8.94
CA GLU A 52 -3.38 -3.99 10.10
C GLU A 52 -1.93 -3.97 10.57
N ARG A 53 -0.99 -4.04 9.63
CA ARG A 53 0.44 -3.98 9.96
C ARG A 53 0.83 -2.62 10.56
N LEU A 54 0.34 -1.51 10.00
CA LEU A 54 0.58 -0.18 10.53
C LEU A 54 0.02 -0.03 11.96
N ARG A 55 -1.19 -0.52 12.25
CA ARG A 55 -1.76 -0.52 13.61
C ARG A 55 -0.88 -1.33 14.57
N SER A 56 -0.52 -2.54 14.18
CA SER A 56 0.38 -3.39 14.99
C SER A 56 1.70 -2.71 15.32
N ILE A 57 2.27 -1.91 14.40
CA ILE A 57 3.50 -1.16 14.66
C ILE A 57 3.21 0.04 15.57
N ALA A 58 2.10 0.75 15.33
CA ALA A 58 1.70 1.90 16.15
C ALA A 58 1.52 1.56 17.63
N GLU A 59 1.13 0.33 17.95
CA GLU A 59 0.87 -0.16 19.29
C GLU A 59 2.09 -0.84 19.96
N ARG A 60 3.24 -0.93 19.27
CA ARG A 60 4.45 -1.58 19.83
C ARG A 60 5.04 -0.77 20.98
N ASP A 61 5.62 -1.51 21.94
CA ASP A 61 6.53 -0.92 22.93
C ASP A 61 7.91 -0.67 22.29
N ALA A 62 8.02 0.48 21.63
CA ALA A 62 9.22 0.92 20.92
C ALA A 62 9.25 2.46 20.83
N PRO A 63 10.45 3.08 20.65
CA PRO A 63 10.56 4.52 20.44
C PRO A 63 9.66 5.02 19.31
N LEU A 64 9.02 6.18 19.51
CA LEU A 64 8.04 6.74 18.58
C LEU A 64 8.60 6.97 17.16
N GLU A 65 9.85 7.44 17.08
CA GLU A 65 10.55 7.60 15.79
C GLU A 65 10.73 6.26 15.08
N LYS A 66 11.12 5.22 15.83
CA LYS A 66 11.25 3.87 15.26
C LYS A 66 9.90 3.32 14.81
N ARG A 67 8.84 3.54 15.57
CA ARG A 67 7.48 3.14 15.17
C ARG A 67 7.10 3.81 13.85
N LEU A 68 7.24 5.14 13.75
CA LEU A 68 6.92 5.88 12.54
C LEU A 68 7.80 5.45 11.35
N HIS A 69 9.09 5.26 11.57
CA HIS A 69 10.03 4.75 10.58
C HIS A 69 9.59 3.37 10.04
N ASP A 70 9.37 2.39 10.94
CA ASP A 70 8.95 1.05 10.56
C ASP A 70 7.61 1.08 9.81
N MET A 71 6.67 1.97 10.16
CA MET A 71 5.41 2.16 9.45
C MET A 71 5.63 2.61 8.00
N LEU A 72 6.53 3.57 7.76
CA LEU A 72 6.84 4.05 6.41
C LEU A 72 7.49 2.95 5.56
N ILE A 73 8.40 2.16 6.14
CA ILE A 73 9.03 1.02 5.46
C ILE A 73 8.00 -0.05 5.09
N GLU A 74 7.23 -0.52 6.06
CA GLU A 74 6.25 -1.60 5.86
C GLU A 74 5.16 -1.20 4.85
N ARG A 75 4.73 0.06 4.88
CA ARG A 75 3.79 0.62 3.91
C ARG A 75 4.25 0.42 2.47
N VAL A 76 5.53 0.61 2.19
CA VAL A 76 6.12 0.45 0.85
C VAL A 76 6.38 -1.03 0.57
N MET A 77 7.07 -1.72 1.48
CA MET A 77 7.57 -3.07 1.23
C MET A 77 6.48 -4.12 1.09
N ILE A 78 5.40 -4.06 1.87
CA ILE A 78 4.25 -4.98 1.70
C ILE A 78 3.65 -4.85 0.30
N ARG A 79 3.57 -3.64 -0.25
CA ARG A 79 3.06 -3.42 -1.60
C ARG A 79 4.05 -3.89 -2.66
N PHE A 80 5.33 -3.60 -2.47
CA PHE A 80 6.39 -4.06 -3.35
C PHE A 80 6.42 -5.59 -3.46
N ASP A 81 6.50 -6.28 -2.33
CA ASP A 81 6.56 -7.74 -2.26
C ASP A 81 5.30 -8.38 -2.89
N ASN A 82 4.12 -7.75 -2.70
CA ASN A 82 2.89 -8.26 -3.30
C ASN A 82 2.90 -8.14 -4.83
N VAL A 83 3.39 -7.04 -5.37
CA VAL A 83 3.41 -6.78 -6.83
C VAL A 83 4.40 -7.66 -7.57
N GLN A 84 5.48 -8.11 -6.93
CA GLN A 84 6.46 -9.01 -7.55
C GLN A 84 5.82 -10.28 -8.12
N HIS A 85 4.75 -10.78 -7.51
CA HIS A 85 4.04 -11.97 -7.97
C HIS A 85 3.29 -11.78 -9.30
N TYR A 86 3.01 -10.54 -9.72
CA TYR A 86 2.31 -10.22 -10.96
C TYR A 86 2.88 -9.01 -11.71
N SER A 87 4.18 -8.74 -11.52
CA SER A 87 4.87 -7.59 -12.13
C SER A 87 4.68 -7.53 -13.66
N LYS A 88 4.70 -8.69 -14.33
CA LYS A 88 4.46 -8.79 -15.80
C LYS A 88 3.06 -8.30 -16.22
N SER A 89 2.07 -8.39 -15.34
CA SER A 89 0.68 -7.99 -15.60
C SER A 89 0.34 -6.62 -15.01
N LEU A 90 1.28 -5.99 -14.28
CA LEU A 90 1.03 -4.75 -13.55
C LEU A 90 0.58 -3.64 -14.49
N ASN A 91 1.28 -3.44 -15.60
CA ASN A 91 0.94 -2.40 -16.58
C ASN A 91 -0.45 -2.62 -17.20
N GLU A 92 -0.83 -3.87 -17.48
CA GLU A 92 -2.18 -4.20 -17.94
C GLU A 92 -3.22 -3.86 -16.89
N ILE A 93 -3.02 -4.28 -15.64
CA ILE A 93 -3.93 -4.02 -14.52
C ILE A 93 -4.10 -2.51 -14.33
N LEU A 94 -3.00 -1.76 -14.28
CA LEU A 94 -3.02 -0.31 -14.13
C LEU A 94 -3.71 0.36 -15.31
N GLY A 95 -3.49 -0.11 -16.55
CA GLY A 95 -4.12 0.42 -17.74
C GLY A 95 -5.66 0.30 -17.70
N TYR A 96 -6.18 -0.86 -17.27
CA TYR A 96 -7.62 -1.12 -17.24
C TYR A 96 -8.33 -0.60 -15.99
N LEU A 97 -7.68 -0.61 -14.83
CA LEU A 97 -8.31 -0.30 -13.55
C LEU A 97 -7.91 1.06 -12.97
N ARG A 98 -7.09 1.82 -13.69
CA ARG A 98 -6.55 3.11 -13.20
C ARG A 98 -7.62 4.07 -12.68
N PRO A 99 -8.74 4.33 -13.37
CA PRO A 99 -9.76 5.25 -12.86
C PRO A 99 -10.33 4.80 -11.51
N GLN A 100 -10.72 3.54 -11.40
CA GLN A 100 -11.29 2.96 -10.17
C GLN A 100 -10.25 2.90 -9.03
N LEU A 101 -8.98 2.64 -9.38
CA LEU A 101 -7.88 2.67 -8.41
C LEU A 101 -7.62 4.07 -7.88
N LEU A 102 -7.65 5.09 -8.73
CA LEU A 102 -7.45 6.48 -8.30
C LEU A 102 -8.58 6.95 -7.38
N GLU A 103 -9.82 6.56 -7.64
CA GLU A 103 -10.96 6.85 -6.77
C GLU A 103 -10.78 6.22 -5.39
N ARG A 104 -10.47 4.91 -5.34
CA ARG A 104 -10.26 4.18 -4.07
C ARG A 104 -9.01 4.65 -3.32
N ARG A 105 -7.97 5.07 -4.03
CA ARG A 105 -6.69 5.50 -3.48
C ARG A 105 -6.83 6.65 -2.47
N LYS A 106 -7.71 7.61 -2.73
CA LYS A 106 -7.98 8.72 -1.81
C LYS A 106 -8.44 8.21 -0.44
N ARG A 107 -9.35 7.22 -0.45
CA ARG A 107 -9.83 6.57 0.78
C ARG A 107 -8.70 5.80 1.47
N TYR A 108 -7.96 4.97 0.74
CA TYR A 108 -6.86 4.17 1.30
C TYR A 108 -5.81 5.03 2.00
N PHE A 109 -5.36 6.09 1.34
CA PHE A 109 -4.35 6.99 1.90
C PHE A 109 -4.88 7.78 3.08
N GLY A 110 -6.15 8.19 3.06
CA GLY A 110 -6.77 8.84 4.22
C GLY A 110 -6.85 7.92 5.44
N GLU A 111 -7.15 6.62 5.26
CA GLU A 111 -7.18 5.65 6.34
C GLU A 111 -5.78 5.35 6.90
N GLU A 112 -4.78 5.21 6.03
CA GLU A 112 -3.37 5.06 6.44
C GLU A 112 -2.86 6.29 7.19
N ALA A 113 -3.17 7.49 6.70
CA ALA A 113 -2.77 8.75 7.33
C ALA A 113 -3.29 8.85 8.77
N LYS A 114 -4.53 8.44 9.04
CA LYS A 114 -5.08 8.43 10.40
C LYS A 114 -4.27 7.54 11.35
N ILE A 115 -3.76 6.41 10.88
CA ILE A 115 -2.95 5.52 11.71
C ILE A 115 -1.56 6.13 11.98
N LEU A 116 -0.91 6.72 10.97
CA LEU A 116 0.35 7.43 11.17
C LEU A 116 0.19 8.64 12.11
N ALA A 117 -0.90 9.39 11.96
CA ALA A 117 -1.21 10.57 12.75
C ALA A 117 -1.27 10.27 14.26
N MET A 118 -1.70 9.06 14.67
CA MET A 118 -1.70 8.67 16.08
C MET A 118 -0.28 8.71 16.67
N VAL A 119 0.70 8.13 15.97
CA VAL A 119 2.11 8.11 16.42
C VAL A 119 2.73 9.50 16.36
N ILE A 120 2.40 10.30 15.35
CA ILE A 120 2.87 11.69 15.24
C ILE A 120 2.33 12.53 16.39
N ALA A 121 1.04 12.44 16.71
CA ALA A 121 0.42 13.17 17.82
C ALA A 121 1.04 12.80 19.18
N GLU A 122 1.32 11.51 19.41
CA GLU A 122 2.03 11.01 20.60
C GLU A 122 3.44 11.62 20.69
N ALA A 123 4.17 11.65 19.57
CA ALA A 123 5.51 12.24 19.50
C ALA A 123 5.51 13.78 19.71
N GLN A 124 4.49 14.46 19.23
CA GLN A 124 4.29 15.90 19.52
C GLN A 124 3.96 16.16 20.98
N ALA A 125 3.12 15.32 21.58
CA ALA A 125 2.77 15.42 23.00
C ALA A 125 3.98 15.19 23.93
N SER A 126 4.89 14.29 23.54
CA SER A 126 6.16 14.05 24.26
C SER A 126 7.24 15.11 24.01
N GLY A 127 7.01 16.06 23.12
CA GLY A 127 7.99 17.07 22.75
C GLY A 127 9.08 16.59 21.79
N LEU A 128 8.96 15.40 21.25
CA LEU A 128 9.94 14.82 20.30
C LEU A 128 9.80 15.44 18.89
N PHE A 129 8.56 15.67 18.45
CA PHE A 129 8.25 16.31 17.18
C PHE A 129 7.69 17.72 17.36
N ALA A 130 7.95 18.57 16.38
CA ALA A 130 7.43 19.92 16.33
C ALA A 130 5.89 19.90 16.30
N LYS A 131 5.26 20.89 16.96
CA LYS A 131 3.80 21.02 16.97
C LYS A 131 3.25 21.32 15.58
N GLY A 132 2.09 20.76 15.26
CA GLY A 132 1.41 20.94 13.99
C GLY A 132 0.19 20.05 13.89
N ASP A 133 -0.52 20.08 12.76
CA ASP A 133 -1.60 19.14 12.48
C ASP A 133 -1.00 17.76 12.15
N ALA A 134 -1.19 16.81 13.07
CA ALA A 134 -0.65 15.46 12.93
C ALA A 134 -1.22 14.73 11.71
N LEU A 135 -2.47 15.00 11.32
CA LEU A 135 -3.08 14.36 10.14
C LEU A 135 -2.50 14.94 8.85
N ASP A 136 -2.31 16.25 8.76
CA ASP A 136 -1.68 16.90 7.61
C ASP A 136 -0.24 16.43 7.44
N LEU A 137 0.53 16.36 8.52
CA LEU A 137 1.88 15.79 8.50
C LEU A 137 1.89 14.32 8.03
N ALA A 138 0.96 13.50 8.53
CA ALA A 138 0.82 12.11 8.10
C ALA A 138 0.48 12.01 6.61
N GLN A 139 -0.42 12.84 6.10
CA GLN A 139 -0.76 12.92 4.68
C GLN A 139 0.47 13.32 3.85
N THR A 140 1.25 14.27 4.32
CA THR A 140 2.50 14.70 3.68
C THR A 140 3.51 13.55 3.60
N LEU A 141 3.71 12.78 4.69
CA LEU A 141 4.57 11.58 4.69
C LEU A 141 4.11 10.53 3.68
N ILE A 142 2.78 10.31 3.59
CA ILE A 142 2.19 9.40 2.61
C ILE A 142 2.47 9.86 1.18
N VAL A 143 2.28 11.15 0.89
CA VAL A 143 2.55 11.72 -0.44
C VAL A 143 4.04 11.60 -0.78
N ALA A 144 4.94 11.93 0.13
CA ALA A 144 6.38 11.86 -0.09
C ALA A 144 6.86 10.42 -0.39
N THR A 145 6.33 9.42 0.33
CA THR A 145 6.71 8.01 0.11
C THR A 145 5.96 7.34 -1.04
N ASN A 146 5.01 8.04 -1.65
CA ASN A 146 4.17 7.48 -2.70
C ASN A 146 4.92 7.21 -4.02
N SER A 147 5.99 7.97 -4.30
CA SER A 147 6.89 7.74 -5.43
C SER A 147 7.59 6.39 -5.38
N LEU A 148 7.70 5.79 -4.20
CA LEU A 148 8.32 4.47 -3.96
C LEU A 148 7.33 3.31 -4.11
N LEU A 149 6.04 3.59 -4.35
CA LEU A 149 5.03 2.55 -4.51
C LEU A 149 5.02 2.00 -5.94
N PRO A 150 4.80 0.68 -6.09
CA PRO A 150 4.77 0.03 -7.40
C PRO A 150 3.75 0.62 -8.37
N TYR A 151 2.68 1.24 -7.87
CA TYR A 151 1.65 1.86 -8.71
C TYR A 151 2.03 3.23 -9.27
N SER A 152 3.15 3.80 -8.84
CA SER A 152 3.70 5.07 -9.33
C SER A 152 4.81 4.86 -10.36
N LEU A 153 5.36 3.64 -10.42
CA LEU A 153 6.49 3.26 -11.26
C LEU A 153 6.07 2.15 -12.24
N SER A 154 6.72 2.08 -13.39
CA SER A 154 6.63 0.90 -14.24
C SER A 154 7.33 -0.29 -13.57
N ALA A 155 7.03 -1.52 -14.03
CA ALA A 155 7.69 -2.71 -13.49
C ALA A 155 9.23 -2.68 -13.65
N ILE A 156 9.74 -1.95 -14.64
CA ILE A 156 11.18 -1.78 -14.90
C ILE A 156 11.79 -0.77 -13.92
N GLU A 157 11.05 0.29 -13.59
CA GLU A 157 11.51 1.37 -12.69
C GLU A 157 11.42 0.99 -11.21
N LEU A 158 10.72 -0.08 -10.88
CA LEU A 158 10.61 -0.57 -9.50
C LEU A 158 11.97 -0.89 -8.86
N GLY A 159 12.98 -1.26 -9.67
CA GLY A 159 14.25 -1.74 -9.15
C GLY A 159 14.13 -3.11 -8.46
N ASP A 160 15.23 -3.56 -7.87
CA ASP A 160 15.21 -4.74 -7.03
C ASP A 160 14.78 -4.41 -5.58
N ARG A 161 14.56 -5.45 -4.78
CA ARG A 161 14.05 -5.32 -3.42
C ARG A 161 15.01 -4.58 -2.50
N GLU A 162 16.30 -4.78 -2.66
CA GLU A 162 17.35 -4.17 -1.84
C GLU A 162 17.43 -2.66 -2.13
N GLU A 163 17.42 -2.30 -3.40
CA GLU A 163 17.43 -0.91 -3.85
C GLU A 163 16.20 -0.13 -3.34
N VAL A 164 14.99 -0.71 -3.47
CA VAL A 164 13.76 -0.06 -2.97
C VAL A 164 13.78 0.04 -1.44
N THR A 165 14.28 -0.98 -0.75
CA THR A 165 14.42 -0.95 0.71
C THR A 165 15.35 0.18 1.14
N ASP A 166 16.55 0.27 0.55
CA ASP A 166 17.52 1.33 0.86
C ASP A 166 16.96 2.73 0.60
N ARG A 167 16.33 2.95 -0.54
CA ARG A 167 15.67 4.22 -0.87
C ARG A 167 14.57 4.58 0.13
N THR A 168 13.79 3.58 0.55
CA THR A 168 12.71 3.79 1.52
C THR A 168 13.26 4.19 2.88
N HIS A 169 14.33 3.54 3.36
CA HIS A 169 15.01 3.90 4.59
C HIS A 169 15.56 5.33 4.55
N LYS A 170 16.29 5.69 3.48
CA LYS A 170 16.82 7.04 3.29
C LYS A 170 15.72 8.10 3.30
N THR A 171 14.62 7.84 2.58
CA THR A 171 13.48 8.76 2.53
C THR A 171 12.81 8.88 3.90
N ALA A 172 12.56 7.76 4.59
CA ALA A 172 11.93 7.76 5.90
C ALA A 172 12.77 8.53 6.93
N ASN A 173 14.10 8.31 6.96
CA ASN A 173 15.01 9.03 7.86
C ASN A 173 14.96 10.53 7.60
N LEU A 174 15.09 10.97 6.35
CA LEU A 174 15.05 12.39 5.99
C LEU A 174 13.74 13.07 6.43
N LEU A 175 12.61 12.37 6.22
CA LEU A 175 11.28 12.89 6.58
C LEU A 175 11.10 12.98 8.11
N ILE A 176 11.56 11.98 8.86
CA ILE A 176 11.47 11.95 10.32
C ILE A 176 12.37 13.01 10.95
N ASP A 177 13.60 13.17 10.43
CA ASP A 177 14.50 14.23 10.87
C ASP A 177 13.89 15.63 10.69
N GLY A 178 13.11 15.81 9.63
CA GLY A 178 12.35 17.05 9.38
C GLY A 178 11.22 17.32 10.36
N LEU A 179 10.74 16.32 11.10
CA LEU A 179 9.67 16.47 12.11
C LEU A 179 10.20 16.83 13.50
N ARG A 180 11.49 16.62 13.77
CA ARG A 180 12.09 16.86 15.09
C ARG A 180 12.03 18.32 15.49
N VAL A 181 11.90 18.55 16.79
CA VAL A 181 12.10 19.88 17.37
C VAL A 181 13.59 20.25 17.18
N ARG A 182 13.83 21.46 16.66
CA ARG A 182 15.18 22.02 16.49
C ARG A 182 15.58 22.84 17.71
#